data_c79a1c6402a0c6ad8191c64d0bfc4937
#
_entry.id   c79a1c6402a0c6ad8191c64d0bfc4937
#
_cell.length_a   1.000
_cell.length_b   1.000
_cell.length_c   1.000
_cell.angle_alpha   90.00
_cell.angle_beta   90.00
_cell.angle_gamma   90.00
#
_symmetry.space_group_name_H-M   'P 1'
#
loop_
_entity.id
_entity.type
_entity.pdbx_description
1 polymer ?
#
loop_
_entity_poly.entity_id
_entity_poly.type
_entity_poly.pdbx_seq_one_letter_code
_entity_poly.pdbx_strand_id
1 'polypeptide(L)'
;TCGNCFFDSWAASVHVLLVNATVGDHAQGCNPDYDKEEPSTTPPLAIFTYVFEDITTTTGDYDFNDVVLKVTAVNNGQVTIALAAAGATKELSAGYKVNGRDNILWSSVHEALGVSAGTIVNPGPSTLADMPKQTIKNITSLGDIAFYIHEKNNPNLRVYISQDDPEFQLGGVPFALCIPTDWTYPAERQMINEKYEGFGAWGEDRNSHQEWYKKPTK
;
A
#
# COMPACT_ATOMS: atom_id res chain seq x y z
N THR A 1 26.45 22.38 36.40
CA THR A 1 27.21 21.70 35.33
C THR A 1 26.22 20.99 34.45
N CYS A 2 25.99 21.59 33.30
CA CYS A 2 25.05 21.09 32.27
C CYS A 2 25.62 19.79 31.66
N GLY A 3 25.25 18.64 32.20
CA GLY A 3 25.71 17.35 31.66
C GLY A 3 25.22 17.03 30.25
N ASN A 4 24.25 17.80 29.73
CA ASN A 4 23.66 17.55 28.43
C ASN A 4 24.22 18.41 27.26
N CYS A 5 25.01 19.44 27.59
CA CYS A 5 25.61 20.29 26.53
C CYS A 5 26.71 19.56 25.73
N PHE A 6 27.14 18.38 26.14
CA PHE A 6 28.18 17.64 25.45
C PHE A 6 27.66 16.71 24.35
N PHE A 7 26.37 16.43 24.37
CA PHE A 7 25.79 15.48 23.41
C PHE A 7 25.30 16.15 22.13
N ASP A 8 24.96 17.43 22.16
CA ASP A 8 24.40 18.13 20.97
C ASP A 8 25.39 18.28 19.82
N SER A 9 26.69 18.31 20.08
CA SER A 9 27.70 18.43 19.02
C SER A 9 28.10 17.07 18.41
N TRP A 10 27.70 15.96 19.01
CA TRP A 10 28.00 14.60 18.54
C TRP A 10 26.80 13.87 17.97
N ALA A 11 25.63 14.44 18.11
CA ALA A 11 24.35 13.78 17.89
C ALA A 11 23.96 13.57 16.42
N ALA A 12 24.72 14.06 15.45
CA ALA A 12 24.39 13.83 14.04
C ALA A 12 24.51 12.34 13.60
N SER A 13 25.10 11.47 14.42
CA SER A 13 25.34 10.07 14.05
C SER A 13 25.22 9.03 15.16
N VAL A 14 24.80 9.40 16.38
CA VAL A 14 24.67 8.45 17.50
C VAL A 14 23.22 8.33 17.94
N HIS A 15 22.59 7.21 17.62
CA HIS A 15 21.31 6.84 18.21
C HIS A 15 21.56 6.23 19.58
N VAL A 16 21.21 6.95 20.65
CA VAL A 16 21.22 6.40 22.00
C VAL A 16 19.86 5.74 22.25
N LEU A 17 19.84 4.42 22.29
CA LEU A 17 18.66 3.67 22.72
C LEU A 17 18.63 3.63 24.25
N LEU A 18 17.75 4.41 24.87
CA LEU A 18 17.49 4.32 26.30
C LEU A 18 16.47 3.21 26.55
N VAL A 19 16.95 2.07 27.05
CA VAL A 19 16.10 0.96 27.47
C VAL A 19 15.84 1.10 28.97
N ASN A 20 14.58 1.20 29.38
CA ASN A 20 14.14 1.32 30.78
C ASN A 20 14.64 2.58 31.53
N ALA A 21 14.79 3.69 30.83
CA ALA A 21 15.05 4.97 31.49
C ALA A 21 13.74 5.61 31.95
N THR A 22 13.66 5.97 33.22
CA THR A 22 12.64 6.87 33.73
C THR A 22 13.08 8.30 33.40
N VAL A 23 12.27 9.01 32.61
CA VAL A 23 12.52 10.44 32.38
C VAL A 23 12.26 11.17 33.71
N GLY A 24 13.30 11.63 34.33
CA GLY A 24 13.21 12.46 35.54
C GLY A 24 12.89 13.90 35.17
N ASP A 25 12.36 14.67 36.14
CA ASP A 25 12.18 16.11 35.99
C ASP A 25 13.56 16.75 35.65
N HIS A 26 13.58 17.46 34.53
CA HIS A 26 14.76 18.16 34.05
C HIS A 26 14.74 19.60 34.57
N ALA A 27 15.89 20.09 35.01
CA ALA A 27 16.05 21.47 35.42
C ALA A 27 15.88 22.39 34.19
N GLN A 28 14.89 23.26 34.23
CA GLN A 28 14.76 24.36 33.26
C GLN A 28 16.07 25.17 33.22
N GLY A 29 16.60 25.42 32.06
CA GLY A 29 17.54 26.50 31.89
C GLY A 29 18.78 26.29 31.03
N CYS A 30 19.05 25.10 30.50
CA CYS A 30 20.25 24.91 29.68
C CYS A 30 19.97 24.91 28.16
N ASN A 31 18.74 24.59 27.76
CA ASN A 31 18.28 24.70 26.38
C ASN A 31 16.82 25.16 26.37
N PRO A 32 16.51 26.39 25.96
CA PRO A 32 15.13 26.89 25.95
C PRO A 32 14.22 26.15 24.95
N ASP A 33 14.79 25.36 24.08
CA ASP A 33 14.05 24.54 23.08
C ASP A 33 13.92 23.08 23.50
N TYR A 34 14.45 22.68 24.67
CA TYR A 34 14.42 21.30 25.14
C TYR A 34 13.02 20.79 25.46
N ASP A 35 12.14 21.68 25.93
CA ASP A 35 10.75 21.34 26.24
C ASP A 35 9.80 21.53 25.03
N LYS A 36 10.31 21.93 23.89
CA LYS A 36 9.52 21.85 22.67
C LYS A 36 9.38 20.38 22.32
N GLU A 37 8.15 19.88 22.38
CA GLU A 37 7.88 18.55 21.84
C GLU A 37 8.47 18.49 20.42
N GLU A 38 9.58 17.76 20.29
CA GLU A 38 10.04 17.35 18.97
C GLU A 38 8.83 16.72 18.29
N PRO A 39 8.48 17.17 17.08
CA PRO A 39 7.40 16.52 16.35
C PRO A 39 7.74 15.04 16.35
N SER A 40 6.84 14.23 16.89
CA SER A 40 7.03 12.77 17.02
C SER A 40 7.53 12.23 15.69
N THR A 41 8.84 12.05 15.58
CA THR A 41 9.52 11.53 14.39
C THR A 41 9.43 10.01 14.39
N THR A 42 8.27 9.46 14.76
CA THR A 42 7.99 8.09 14.38
C THR A 42 7.98 8.09 12.86
N PRO A 43 8.95 7.45 12.19
CA PRO A 43 8.97 7.47 10.74
C PRO A 43 7.61 6.97 10.24
N PRO A 44 7.04 7.59 9.23
CA PRO A 44 5.77 7.15 8.70
C PRO A 44 5.87 5.67 8.34
N LEU A 45 4.86 4.89 8.70
CA LEU A 45 4.81 3.47 8.37
C LEU A 45 5.00 3.30 6.86
N ALA A 46 5.85 2.37 6.47
CA ALA A 46 6.00 2.02 5.07
C ALA A 46 4.63 1.61 4.49
N ILE A 47 4.36 2.07 3.29
CA ILE A 47 3.13 1.80 2.55
C ILE A 47 3.47 0.88 1.39
N PHE A 48 2.60 -0.09 1.14
CA PHE A 48 2.61 -0.96 -0.04
C PHE A 48 1.37 -0.64 -0.86
N THR A 49 1.51 -0.63 -2.17
CA THR A 49 0.38 -0.45 -3.08
C THR A 49 0.02 -1.78 -3.72
N TYR A 50 -1.20 -2.23 -3.52
CA TYR A 50 -1.77 -3.41 -4.16
C TYR A 50 -2.74 -2.95 -5.22
N VAL A 51 -2.55 -3.42 -6.44
CA VAL A 51 -3.34 -3.01 -7.61
C VAL A 51 -3.86 -4.22 -8.35
N PHE A 52 -5.06 -4.12 -8.89
CA PHE A 52 -5.78 -5.21 -9.49
C PHE A 52 -6.39 -4.81 -10.81
N GLU A 53 -6.40 -5.76 -11.76
CA GLU A 53 -7.24 -5.78 -12.95
C GLU A 53 -8.46 -6.66 -12.70
N ASP A 54 -9.63 -6.25 -13.13
CA ASP A 54 -10.88 -7.00 -12.99
C ASP A 54 -11.04 -8.09 -14.07
N ILE A 55 -10.15 -8.11 -15.05
CA ILE A 55 -10.23 -8.94 -16.24
C ILE A 55 -9.13 -10.00 -16.20
N THR A 56 -9.55 -11.25 -16.37
CA THR A 56 -8.66 -12.41 -16.49
C THR A 56 -8.53 -12.88 -17.94
N THR A 57 -8.81 -12.00 -18.91
CA THR A 57 -8.82 -12.30 -20.35
C THR A 57 -7.96 -11.33 -21.14
N THR A 58 -7.85 -11.55 -22.46
CA THR A 58 -7.05 -10.76 -23.39
C THR A 58 -7.57 -9.34 -23.68
N THR A 59 -8.61 -8.88 -23.00
CA THR A 59 -9.31 -7.63 -23.31
C THR A 59 -9.12 -6.53 -22.26
N GLY A 60 -8.25 -6.73 -21.27
CA GLY A 60 -7.91 -5.72 -20.27
C GLY A 60 -7.12 -4.56 -20.86
N ASP A 61 -7.24 -3.38 -20.26
CA ASP A 61 -6.46 -2.19 -20.63
C ASP A 61 -5.15 -2.07 -19.85
N TYR A 62 -4.95 -2.96 -18.86
CA TYR A 62 -3.71 -3.08 -18.08
C TYR A 62 -3.24 -1.76 -17.46
N ASP A 63 -4.18 -0.98 -16.94
CA ASP A 63 -3.88 0.24 -16.22
C ASP A 63 -3.77 0.03 -14.69
N PHE A 64 -4.15 -1.15 -14.21
CA PHE A 64 -4.00 -1.58 -12.81
C PHE A 64 -4.63 -0.61 -11.80
N ASN A 65 -5.78 -0.07 -12.14
CA ASN A 65 -6.51 0.86 -11.30
C ASN A 65 -7.93 0.42 -10.94
N ASP A 66 -8.38 -0.74 -11.44
CA ASP A 66 -9.71 -1.27 -11.18
C ASP A 66 -10.05 -1.37 -9.70
N VAL A 67 -9.07 -1.81 -8.89
CA VAL A 67 -9.06 -1.63 -7.44
C VAL A 67 -7.63 -1.34 -6.98
N VAL A 68 -7.47 -0.28 -6.21
CA VAL A 68 -6.18 0.08 -5.63
C VAL A 68 -6.28 0.14 -4.10
N LEU A 69 -5.44 -0.63 -3.43
CA LEU A 69 -5.31 -0.64 -1.98
C LEU A 69 -3.96 -0.06 -1.55
N LYS A 70 -3.97 0.84 -0.57
CA LYS A 70 -2.78 1.29 0.14
C LYS A 70 -2.72 0.56 1.48
N VAL A 71 -1.67 -0.19 1.71
CA VAL A 71 -1.55 -1.09 2.85
C VAL A 71 -0.32 -0.70 3.67
N THR A 72 -0.50 -0.44 4.97
CA THR A 72 0.63 -0.12 5.85
C THR A 72 1.47 -1.35 6.14
N ALA A 73 2.74 -1.15 6.48
CA ALA A 73 3.52 -2.21 7.11
C ALA A 73 2.84 -2.68 8.41
N VAL A 74 3.15 -3.90 8.83
CA VAL A 74 2.67 -4.43 10.10
C VAL A 74 3.23 -3.58 11.25
N ASN A 75 2.32 -3.09 12.09
CA ASN A 75 2.68 -2.34 13.30
C ASN A 75 1.85 -2.85 14.48
N ASN A 76 2.51 -3.30 15.53
CA ASN A 76 1.86 -3.86 16.73
C ASN A 76 0.81 -4.94 16.40
N GLY A 77 1.13 -5.82 15.45
CA GLY A 77 0.23 -6.89 15.01
C GLY A 77 -0.99 -6.41 14.21
N GLN A 78 -0.96 -5.21 13.68
CA GLN A 78 -2.05 -4.60 12.90
C GLN A 78 -1.56 -4.12 11.54
N VAL A 79 -2.47 -4.16 10.57
CA VAL A 79 -2.29 -3.63 9.22
C VAL A 79 -3.50 -2.77 8.90
N THR A 80 -3.27 -1.56 8.43
CA THR A 80 -4.33 -0.69 7.92
C THR A 80 -4.38 -0.78 6.40
N ILE A 81 -5.55 -1.01 5.87
CA ILE A 81 -5.85 -1.06 4.45
C ILE A 81 -6.73 0.14 4.10
N ALA A 82 -6.32 0.94 3.13
CA ALA A 82 -7.07 2.06 2.62
C ALA A 82 -7.43 1.82 1.15
N LEU A 83 -8.67 2.08 0.77
CA LEU A 83 -9.14 1.97 -0.60
C LEU A 83 -8.87 3.28 -1.35
N ALA A 84 -7.98 3.22 -2.35
CA ALA A 84 -7.48 4.39 -3.06
C ALA A 84 -8.17 4.63 -4.40
N ALA A 85 -8.63 3.60 -5.09
CA ALA A 85 -9.33 3.74 -6.38
C ALA A 85 -10.30 2.58 -6.64
N ALA A 86 -11.29 2.86 -7.48
CA ALA A 86 -12.21 1.92 -8.11
C ALA A 86 -12.38 2.35 -9.58
N GLY A 87 -11.47 1.92 -10.45
CA GLY A 87 -11.42 2.29 -11.88
C GLY A 87 -12.35 1.45 -12.74
N ALA A 88 -12.75 0.27 -12.30
CA ALA A 88 -13.66 -0.58 -13.06
C ALA A 88 -15.07 -0.01 -13.17
N THR A 89 -15.74 -0.28 -14.27
CA THR A 89 -17.20 -0.07 -14.40
C THR A 89 -18.00 -1.22 -13.78
N LYS A 90 -17.38 -2.37 -13.54
CA LYS A 90 -17.99 -3.51 -12.86
C LYS A 90 -18.10 -3.27 -11.35
N GLU A 91 -19.15 -3.84 -10.76
CA GLU A 91 -19.28 -3.81 -9.30
C GLU A 91 -18.35 -4.85 -8.69
N LEU A 92 -17.27 -4.37 -8.08
CA LEU A 92 -16.23 -5.19 -7.46
C LEU A 92 -16.32 -5.20 -5.94
N SER A 93 -15.95 -6.34 -5.37
CA SER A 93 -15.70 -6.53 -3.95
C SER A 93 -14.20 -6.71 -3.74
N ALA A 94 -13.67 -6.21 -2.63
CA ALA A 94 -12.29 -6.45 -2.21
C ALA A 94 -12.27 -7.22 -0.90
N GLY A 95 -11.34 -8.16 -0.78
CA GLY A 95 -11.20 -9.02 0.39
C GLY A 95 -9.77 -9.49 0.61
N TYR A 96 -9.63 -10.34 1.61
CA TYR A 96 -8.36 -10.97 1.93
C TYR A 96 -8.55 -12.37 2.50
N LYS A 97 -7.56 -13.22 2.32
CA LYS A 97 -7.47 -14.54 2.94
C LYS A 97 -6.32 -14.55 3.93
N VAL A 98 -6.58 -15.01 5.13
CA VAL A 98 -5.58 -15.21 6.18
C VAL A 98 -5.88 -16.51 6.93
N ASN A 99 -4.86 -17.32 7.20
CA ASN A 99 -5.01 -18.63 7.86
C ASN A 99 -6.09 -19.51 7.20
N GLY A 100 -6.18 -19.49 5.86
CA GLY A 100 -7.15 -20.26 5.08
C GLY A 100 -8.60 -19.72 5.11
N ARG A 101 -8.86 -18.61 5.82
CA ARG A 101 -10.20 -18.01 5.92
C ARG A 101 -10.31 -16.77 5.07
N ASP A 102 -11.40 -16.70 4.31
CA ASP A 102 -11.77 -15.54 3.51
C ASP A 102 -12.50 -14.50 4.34
N ASN A 103 -12.18 -13.24 4.12
CA ASN A 103 -12.78 -12.09 4.77
C ASN A 103 -13.03 -11.00 3.72
N ILE A 104 -14.17 -10.32 3.80
CA ILE A 104 -14.48 -9.19 2.93
C ILE A 104 -14.05 -7.91 3.62
N LEU A 105 -13.31 -7.07 2.91
CA LEU A 105 -13.01 -5.69 3.30
C LEU A 105 -14.16 -4.77 2.91
N TRP A 106 -14.52 -4.79 1.64
CA TRP A 106 -15.66 -4.04 1.09
C TRP A 106 -16.44 -4.91 0.13
N SER A 107 -17.74 -5.03 0.37
CA SER A 107 -18.67 -5.76 -0.51
C SER A 107 -18.96 -4.99 -1.81
N SER A 108 -18.70 -3.69 -1.83
CA SER A 108 -18.72 -2.80 -2.96
C SER A 108 -17.64 -1.75 -2.78
N VAL A 109 -16.66 -1.72 -3.69
CA VAL A 109 -15.60 -0.70 -3.66
C VAL A 109 -16.13 0.67 -4.05
N HIS A 110 -17.11 0.75 -4.96
CA HIS A 110 -17.76 2.00 -5.34
C HIS A 110 -18.55 2.61 -4.18
N GLU A 111 -19.37 1.80 -3.51
CA GLU A 111 -20.14 2.26 -2.34
C GLU A 111 -19.23 2.74 -1.22
N ALA A 112 -18.12 2.03 -0.98
CA ALA A 112 -17.11 2.43 0.01
C ALA A 112 -16.49 3.79 -0.31
N LEU A 113 -16.31 4.13 -1.59
CA LEU A 113 -15.83 5.44 -2.05
C LEU A 113 -16.95 6.50 -2.17
N GLY A 114 -18.19 6.15 -1.78
CA GLY A 114 -19.32 7.08 -1.78
C GLY A 114 -19.93 7.34 -3.15
N VAL A 115 -19.71 6.46 -4.12
CA VAL A 115 -20.24 6.59 -5.49
C VAL A 115 -21.10 5.39 -5.87
N SER A 116 -21.88 5.54 -6.93
CA SER A 116 -22.68 4.45 -7.48
C SER A 116 -21.83 3.47 -8.27
N ALA A 117 -22.28 2.22 -8.35
CA ALA A 117 -21.69 1.21 -9.24
C ALA A 117 -21.53 1.75 -10.67
N GLY A 118 -20.39 1.44 -11.29
CA GLY A 118 -20.05 1.91 -12.63
C GLY A 118 -19.48 3.32 -12.71
N THR A 119 -19.33 4.00 -11.58
CA THR A 119 -18.67 5.31 -11.52
C THR A 119 -17.17 5.11 -11.35
N ILE A 120 -16.39 5.48 -12.35
CA ILE A 120 -14.92 5.42 -12.27
C ILE A 120 -14.39 6.42 -11.24
N VAL A 121 -13.62 5.93 -10.29
CA VAL A 121 -12.90 6.73 -9.28
C VAL A 121 -11.40 6.54 -9.47
N ASN A 122 -10.83 7.29 -10.40
CA ASN A 122 -9.40 7.32 -10.69
C ASN A 122 -8.97 8.71 -11.20
N PRO A 123 -8.13 9.48 -10.47
CA PRO A 123 -7.65 9.14 -9.14
C PRO A 123 -8.76 9.24 -8.08
N GLY A 124 -8.60 8.46 -7.01
CA GLY A 124 -9.43 8.56 -5.83
C GLY A 124 -8.95 9.64 -4.86
N PRO A 125 -9.30 9.54 -3.56
CA PRO A 125 -8.89 10.50 -2.54
C PRO A 125 -7.37 10.66 -2.49
N SER A 126 -6.89 11.89 -2.40
CA SER A 126 -5.46 12.22 -2.53
C SER A 126 -4.63 11.90 -1.30
N THR A 127 -5.25 11.75 -0.14
CA THR A 127 -4.55 11.45 1.11
C THR A 127 -5.09 10.18 1.76
N LEU A 128 -4.20 9.44 2.43
CA LEU A 128 -4.62 8.27 3.22
C LEU A 128 -5.69 8.63 4.26
N ALA A 129 -5.72 9.89 4.74
CA ALA A 129 -6.70 10.34 5.72
C ALA A 129 -8.13 10.26 5.18
N ASP A 130 -8.32 10.60 3.91
CA ASP A 130 -9.63 10.71 3.24
C ASP A 130 -10.11 9.38 2.63
N MET A 131 -9.23 8.38 2.53
CA MET A 131 -9.58 7.08 1.98
C MET A 131 -10.42 6.27 2.97
N PRO A 132 -11.42 5.47 2.51
CA PRO A 132 -12.06 4.44 3.32
C PRO A 132 -11.03 3.44 3.86
N LYS A 133 -11.11 3.09 5.14
CA LYS A 133 -10.11 2.25 5.81
C LYS A 133 -10.71 1.06 6.51
N GLN A 134 -9.93 -0.01 6.55
CA GLN A 134 -10.15 -1.20 7.36
C GLN A 134 -8.86 -1.55 8.10
N THR A 135 -8.96 -2.21 9.25
CA THR A 135 -7.80 -2.67 10.01
C THR A 135 -7.90 -4.17 10.26
N ILE A 136 -6.86 -4.88 9.87
CA ILE A 136 -6.70 -6.31 10.19
C ILE A 136 -5.80 -6.42 11.42
N LYS A 137 -6.19 -7.25 12.37
CA LYS A 137 -5.44 -7.49 13.63
C LYS A 137 -4.87 -8.89 13.67
N ASN A 138 -3.92 -9.11 14.60
CA ASN A 138 -3.23 -10.37 14.81
C ASN A 138 -2.46 -10.87 13.57
N ILE A 139 -1.79 -9.95 12.91
CA ILE A 139 -0.96 -10.19 11.73
C ILE A 139 0.51 -10.08 12.12
N THR A 140 1.31 -11.06 11.75
CA THR A 140 2.76 -11.07 11.98
C THR A 140 3.54 -10.61 10.76
N SER A 141 3.04 -10.89 9.56
CA SER A 141 3.66 -10.51 8.29
C SER A 141 2.61 -10.18 7.25
N LEU A 142 2.90 -9.24 6.35
CA LEU A 142 2.06 -8.98 5.17
C LEU A 142 1.99 -10.21 4.25
N GLY A 143 3.01 -11.06 4.24
CA GLY A 143 3.01 -12.32 3.49
C GLY A 143 1.96 -13.33 3.98
N ASP A 144 1.40 -13.16 5.17
CA ASP A 144 0.32 -14.02 5.71
C ASP A 144 -1.05 -13.66 5.12
N ILE A 145 -1.13 -12.53 4.38
CA ILE A 145 -2.39 -11.99 3.85
C ILE A 145 -2.38 -12.09 2.32
N ALA A 146 -3.32 -12.84 1.76
CA ALA A 146 -3.57 -12.85 0.34
C ALA A 146 -4.76 -11.93 0.01
N PHE A 147 -4.49 -10.71 -0.45
CA PHE A 147 -5.54 -9.81 -0.91
C PHE A 147 -6.11 -10.29 -2.25
N TYR A 148 -7.41 -10.07 -2.45
CA TYR A 148 -8.10 -10.40 -3.69
C TYR A 148 -9.24 -9.44 -3.99
N ILE A 149 -9.65 -9.44 -5.26
CA ILE A 149 -10.91 -8.86 -5.72
C ILE A 149 -11.78 -9.93 -6.39
N HIS A 150 -13.06 -9.65 -6.52
CA HIS A 150 -14.00 -10.42 -7.34
C HIS A 150 -15.18 -9.55 -7.76
N GLU A 151 -15.86 -9.91 -8.84
CA GLU A 151 -17.16 -9.32 -9.17
C GLU A 151 -18.17 -9.65 -8.07
N LYS A 152 -18.97 -8.67 -7.66
CA LYS A 152 -19.95 -8.81 -6.56
C LYS A 152 -20.88 -10.02 -6.77
N ASN A 153 -21.27 -10.26 -8.01
CA ASN A 153 -22.18 -11.34 -8.37
C ASN A 153 -21.48 -12.67 -8.72
N ASN A 154 -20.15 -12.70 -8.67
CA ASN A 154 -19.34 -13.89 -8.96
C ASN A 154 -18.21 -14.08 -7.93
N PRO A 155 -18.54 -14.40 -6.69
CA PRO A 155 -17.55 -14.49 -5.58
C PRO A 155 -16.57 -15.64 -5.73
N ASN A 156 -16.79 -16.56 -6.67
CA ASN A 156 -15.91 -17.70 -6.90
C ASN A 156 -14.75 -17.37 -7.87
N LEU A 157 -14.92 -16.35 -8.71
CA LEU A 157 -13.87 -15.89 -9.62
C LEU A 157 -13.09 -14.77 -8.96
N ARG A 158 -11.96 -15.11 -8.34
CA ARG A 158 -11.14 -14.17 -7.59
C ARG A 158 -9.83 -13.90 -8.30
N VAL A 159 -9.41 -12.65 -8.30
CA VAL A 159 -8.07 -12.25 -8.71
C VAL A 159 -7.24 -12.03 -7.44
N TYR A 160 -6.23 -12.85 -7.22
CA TYR A 160 -5.31 -12.75 -6.11
C TYR A 160 -4.01 -12.06 -6.51
N ILE A 161 -3.34 -11.49 -5.52
CA ILE A 161 -1.92 -11.15 -5.67
C ILE A 161 -1.13 -12.46 -5.74
N SER A 162 -0.85 -12.90 -6.94
CA SER A 162 -0.03 -14.09 -7.21
C SER A 162 0.76 -13.86 -8.49
N GLN A 163 1.95 -13.30 -8.35
CA GLN A 163 2.79 -12.92 -9.49
C GLN A 163 3.33 -14.15 -10.25
N ASP A 164 3.38 -15.29 -9.58
CA ASP A 164 4.00 -16.52 -10.13
C ASP A 164 2.96 -17.59 -10.52
N ASP A 165 1.68 -17.37 -10.27
CA ASP A 165 0.63 -18.32 -10.60
C ASP A 165 0.16 -18.11 -12.05
N PRO A 166 0.31 -19.11 -12.95
CA PRO A 166 -0.13 -19.01 -14.34
C PRO A 166 -1.63 -18.72 -14.50
N GLU A 167 -2.45 -19.09 -13.53
CA GLU A 167 -3.90 -18.83 -13.55
C GLU A 167 -4.23 -17.34 -13.44
N PHE A 168 -3.33 -16.56 -12.79
CA PHE A 168 -3.53 -15.14 -12.53
C PHE A 168 -2.60 -14.25 -13.38
N GLN A 169 -2.23 -14.69 -14.57
CA GLN A 169 -1.40 -13.92 -15.49
C GLN A 169 -1.70 -14.28 -16.94
N LEU A 170 -1.42 -13.34 -17.83
CA LEU A 170 -1.52 -13.51 -19.27
C LEU A 170 -0.20 -13.09 -19.92
N GLY A 171 0.43 -14.01 -20.67
CA GLY A 171 1.68 -13.71 -21.35
C GLY A 171 2.80 -13.23 -20.41
N GLY A 172 2.79 -13.70 -19.17
CA GLY A 172 3.75 -13.28 -18.14
C GLY A 172 3.34 -12.00 -17.37
N VAL A 173 2.25 -11.33 -17.75
CA VAL A 173 1.72 -10.17 -17.04
C VAL A 173 0.69 -10.62 -16.01
N PRO A 174 0.93 -10.43 -14.70
CA PRO A 174 -0.03 -10.79 -13.67
C PRO A 174 -1.24 -9.84 -13.68
N PHE A 175 -2.41 -10.33 -13.24
CA PHE A 175 -3.61 -9.51 -13.09
C PHE A 175 -3.66 -8.70 -11.81
N ALA A 176 -2.69 -8.86 -10.93
CA ALA A 176 -2.57 -8.09 -9.70
C ALA A 176 -1.10 -7.95 -9.29
N LEU A 177 -0.76 -6.79 -8.73
CA LEU A 177 0.61 -6.43 -8.35
C LEU A 177 0.68 -5.95 -6.91
N CYS A 178 1.76 -6.28 -6.22
CA CYS A 178 2.15 -5.66 -4.95
C CYS A 178 3.41 -4.83 -5.17
N ILE A 179 3.31 -3.52 -5.01
CA ILE A 179 4.42 -2.58 -5.16
C ILE A 179 4.89 -2.14 -3.76
N PRO A 180 6.19 -2.31 -3.42
CA PRO A 180 6.70 -2.09 -2.05
C PRO A 180 6.92 -0.59 -1.73
N THR A 181 6.01 0.27 -2.12
CA THR A 181 6.05 1.71 -1.88
C THR A 181 4.66 2.33 -2.03
N ASP A 182 4.51 3.58 -1.62
CA ASP A 182 3.36 4.41 -1.99
C ASP A 182 3.46 4.80 -3.47
N TRP A 183 3.01 3.87 -4.30
CA TRP A 183 3.18 3.96 -5.75
C TRP A 183 2.06 4.76 -6.41
N THR A 184 2.43 5.53 -7.44
CA THR A 184 1.47 6.26 -8.27
C THR A 184 1.04 5.38 -9.43
N TYR A 185 -0.14 4.78 -9.32
CA TYR A 185 -0.72 3.93 -10.36
C TYR A 185 -1.09 4.72 -11.62
N PRO A 186 -1.30 4.05 -12.77
CA PRO A 186 -1.70 4.70 -14.01
C PRO A 186 -3.05 5.42 -13.91
N ALA A 187 -3.28 6.36 -14.80
CA ALA A 187 -4.59 6.95 -15.00
C ALA A 187 -5.49 5.97 -15.76
N GLU A 188 -6.80 6.19 -15.69
CA GLU A 188 -7.80 5.42 -16.42
C GLU A 188 -7.44 5.32 -17.90
N ARG A 189 -7.41 4.09 -18.43
CA ARG A 189 -7.04 3.74 -19.81
C ARG A 189 -5.60 4.12 -20.21
N GLN A 190 -4.74 4.35 -19.24
CA GLN A 190 -3.32 4.49 -19.47
C GLN A 190 -2.64 3.15 -19.18
N MET A 191 -2.24 2.42 -20.19
CA MET A 191 -1.53 1.15 -19.99
C MET A 191 -0.29 1.35 -19.12
N ILE A 192 -0.04 0.41 -18.22
CA ILE A 192 1.08 0.49 -17.26
C ILE A 192 2.44 0.66 -17.93
N ASN A 193 2.67 0.06 -19.09
CA ASN A 193 3.91 0.20 -19.85
C ASN A 193 4.09 1.58 -20.50
N GLU A 194 3.01 2.35 -20.71
CA GLU A 194 3.11 3.75 -21.16
C GLU A 194 3.59 4.64 -20.03
N LYS A 195 3.17 4.35 -18.80
CA LYS A 195 3.59 5.10 -17.62
C LYS A 195 4.92 4.63 -17.05
N TYR A 196 5.21 3.34 -17.18
CA TYR A 196 6.40 2.68 -16.64
C TYR A 196 7.03 1.78 -17.71
N GLU A 197 7.89 2.36 -18.53
CA GLU A 197 8.52 1.70 -19.69
C GLU A 197 9.20 0.36 -19.37
N GLY A 198 9.79 0.25 -18.18
CA GLY A 198 10.45 -0.99 -17.75
C GLY A 198 9.51 -2.15 -17.39
N PHE A 199 8.19 -1.92 -17.30
CA PHE A 199 7.24 -2.93 -16.87
C PHE A 199 7.18 -4.12 -17.85
N GLY A 200 7.16 -3.87 -19.16
CA GLY A 200 7.13 -4.93 -20.17
C GLY A 200 8.31 -5.87 -20.05
N ALA A 201 9.53 -5.33 -19.97
CA ALA A 201 10.75 -6.12 -19.82
C ALA A 201 10.76 -6.92 -18.49
N TRP A 202 10.22 -6.36 -17.41
CA TRP A 202 10.03 -7.10 -16.17
C TRP A 202 8.97 -8.21 -16.31
N GLY A 203 7.91 -7.97 -17.09
CA GLY A 203 6.90 -8.98 -17.39
C GLY A 203 7.46 -10.20 -18.11
N GLU A 204 8.36 -9.98 -19.07
CA GLU A 204 9.04 -11.03 -19.82
C GLU A 204 10.11 -11.77 -19.00
N ASP A 205 10.86 -11.05 -18.16
CA ASP A 205 11.88 -11.60 -17.27
C ASP A 205 11.83 -10.90 -15.90
N ARG A 206 11.36 -11.61 -14.87
CA ARG A 206 11.23 -11.13 -13.49
C ARG A 206 12.57 -10.70 -12.86
N ASN A 207 13.70 -11.11 -13.39
CA ASN A 207 15.03 -10.70 -12.95
C ASN A 207 15.47 -9.39 -13.62
N SER A 208 14.78 -8.99 -14.69
CA SER A 208 15.03 -7.75 -15.41
C SER A 208 14.20 -6.61 -14.82
N HIS A 209 14.70 -5.39 -14.90
CA HIS A 209 13.97 -4.15 -14.55
C HIS A 209 13.20 -4.19 -13.23
N GLN A 210 13.72 -4.87 -12.20
CA GLN A 210 13.04 -5.09 -10.91
C GLN A 210 12.55 -3.81 -10.20
N GLU A 211 13.13 -2.65 -10.54
CA GLU A 211 12.75 -1.34 -10.01
C GLU A 211 11.96 -0.49 -11.01
N TRP A 212 11.30 -1.12 -12.00
CA TRP A 212 10.53 -0.43 -13.03
C TRP A 212 9.53 0.58 -12.44
N TYR A 213 8.91 0.25 -11.33
CA TYR A 213 7.89 1.07 -10.64
C TYR A 213 8.43 2.40 -10.07
N LYS A 214 9.75 2.54 -9.95
CA LYS A 214 10.42 3.76 -9.49
C LYS A 214 10.75 4.74 -10.64
N LYS A 215 10.55 4.32 -11.88
CA LYS A 215 11.00 5.05 -13.07
C LYS A 215 9.82 5.32 -14.01
N PRO A 216 8.95 6.29 -13.68
CA PRO A 216 7.90 6.67 -14.61
C PRO A 216 8.50 7.23 -15.90
N THR A 217 7.87 6.96 -17.03
CA THR A 217 8.17 7.56 -18.33
C THR A 217 7.97 9.08 -18.23
N LYS A 218 8.86 9.84 -18.85
CA LYS A 218 8.86 11.31 -18.79
C LYS A 218 7.82 11.90 -19.72
#